data_2460ec706cf2d9ce4638396ba0a0a9fe
#
_entry.id   2460ec706cf2d9ce4638396ba0a0a9fe
#
_cell.length_a   1.000
_cell.length_b   1.000
_cell.length_c   1.000
_cell.angle_alpha   90.00
_cell.angle_beta   90.00
_cell.angle_gamma   90.00
#
_symmetry.space_group_name_H-M   'P 1'
#
loop_
_entity.id
_entity.type
_entity.pdbx_description
1 polymer ?
#
loop_
_entity_poly.entity_id
_entity_poly.type
_entity_poly.pdbx_seq_one_letter_code
_entity_poly.pdbx_strand_id
1 'polypeptide(L)'
;MAIVGKKYISKKLSGRILKRGYSEKGWTYLDLRTRKSRVSERWIKTDEYIDVCITQAWQASKRRAKIKKLKHTIKLAEVKKLYPKDHKCPVFKTPLIFGGGLNQFSPSLDRIDNKKGYVKNNVQWISAKANTIKRDATADELYALAKYLKKQTKRNK
;
A
#
# COMPACT_ATOMS: atom_id res chain seq x y z
N MET A 1 23.16 -4.85 -12.52
CA MET A 1 22.33 -3.68 -12.93
C MET A 1 21.01 -4.17 -13.46
N ALA A 2 19.94 -3.77 -12.91
CA ALA A 2 18.62 -4.08 -13.40
C ALA A 2 18.04 -2.88 -14.12
N ILE A 3 17.48 -3.09 -15.29
CA ILE A 3 16.83 -2.07 -16.09
C ILE A 3 15.39 -2.54 -16.32
N VAL A 4 14.42 -1.65 -16.26
CA VAL A 4 13.02 -1.97 -16.55
C VAL A 4 12.93 -2.72 -17.87
N GLY A 5 12.29 -3.88 -17.87
CA GLY A 5 12.15 -4.73 -19.05
C GLY A 5 13.40 -5.48 -19.51
N LYS A 6 14.59 -5.23 -18.95
CA LYS A 6 15.76 -6.04 -19.22
C LYS A 6 15.91 -7.18 -18.23
N LYS A 7 16.33 -8.33 -18.73
CA LYS A 7 16.58 -9.52 -17.92
C LYS A 7 17.89 -9.35 -17.17
N TYR A 8 17.84 -9.49 -15.88
CA TYR A 8 19.03 -9.59 -15.05
C TYR A 8 19.21 -11.04 -14.62
N ILE A 9 20.37 -11.61 -14.93
CA ILE A 9 20.75 -12.94 -14.47
C ILE A 9 21.67 -12.73 -13.29
N SER A 10 21.17 -12.96 -12.09
CA SER A 10 21.96 -12.86 -10.89
C SER A 10 22.71 -14.17 -10.62
N LYS A 11 24.02 -14.15 -10.80
CA LYS A 11 24.90 -15.22 -10.28
C LYS A 11 25.06 -15.16 -8.75
N LYS A 12 24.75 -14.01 -8.12
CA LYS A 12 24.93 -13.77 -6.66
C LYS A 12 23.70 -14.05 -5.81
N LEU A 13 22.52 -14.22 -6.42
CA LEU A 13 21.28 -14.43 -5.69
C LEU A 13 20.82 -15.89 -5.68
N SER A 14 21.64 -16.82 -6.18
CA SER A 14 21.39 -18.24 -6.04
C SER A 14 21.30 -18.60 -4.55
N GLY A 15 20.11 -18.94 -4.11
CA GLY A 15 19.79 -19.26 -2.72
C GLY A 15 18.95 -18.21 -1.96
N ARG A 16 18.72 -17.00 -2.49
CA ARG A 16 17.83 -16.02 -1.89
C ARG A 16 16.41 -16.17 -2.45
N ILE A 17 15.46 -16.44 -1.58
CA ILE A 17 14.03 -16.39 -1.92
C ILE A 17 13.58 -14.93 -1.85
N LEU A 18 13.49 -14.26 -3.00
CA LEU A 18 12.98 -12.90 -3.09
C LEU A 18 11.46 -12.92 -3.23
N LYS A 19 10.79 -12.11 -2.42
CA LYS A 19 9.35 -11.89 -2.52
C LYS A 19 9.08 -10.67 -3.41
N ARG A 20 8.02 -10.74 -4.22
CA ARG A 20 7.54 -9.58 -5.00
C ARG A 20 7.40 -8.36 -4.10
N GLY A 21 7.95 -7.23 -4.53
CA GLY A 21 7.99 -5.99 -3.77
C GLY A 21 9.22 -5.80 -2.90
N TYR A 22 10.14 -6.79 -2.85
CA TYR A 22 11.44 -6.58 -2.23
C TYR A 22 12.21 -5.49 -2.99
N SER A 23 12.76 -4.52 -2.26
CA SER A 23 13.48 -3.38 -2.85
C SER A 23 14.91 -3.33 -2.36
N GLU A 24 15.82 -3.08 -3.30
CA GLU A 24 17.24 -2.91 -3.03
C GLU A 24 17.83 -1.86 -3.99
N LYS A 25 18.60 -0.92 -3.47
CA LYS A 25 19.31 0.11 -4.28
C LYS A 25 18.42 0.83 -5.30
N GLY A 26 17.20 1.22 -4.88
CA GLY A 26 16.26 1.94 -5.75
C GLY A 26 15.54 1.07 -6.78
N TRP A 27 15.65 -0.25 -6.69
CA TRP A 27 14.97 -1.20 -7.55
C TRP A 27 14.06 -2.12 -6.75
N THR A 28 12.93 -2.47 -7.31
CA THR A 28 11.94 -3.37 -6.71
C THR A 28 11.83 -4.65 -7.52
N TYR A 29 11.95 -5.78 -6.85
CA TYR A 29 11.79 -7.10 -7.45
C TYR A 29 10.32 -7.39 -7.79
N LEU A 30 10.09 -7.89 -9.00
CA LEU A 30 8.74 -8.26 -9.46
C LEU A 30 8.50 -9.76 -9.42
N ASP A 31 9.31 -10.53 -10.14
CA ASP A 31 9.18 -11.99 -10.26
C ASP A 31 10.40 -12.63 -10.95
N LEU A 32 10.39 -13.97 -10.97
CA LEU A 32 11.26 -14.77 -11.81
C LEU A 32 10.58 -15.07 -13.14
N ARG A 33 11.31 -14.95 -14.23
CA ARG A 33 10.88 -15.42 -15.54
C ARG A 33 11.80 -16.52 -16.03
N THR A 34 11.20 -17.63 -16.46
CA THR A 34 11.91 -18.71 -17.16
C THR A 34 11.59 -18.62 -18.65
N ARG A 35 12.60 -18.54 -19.48
CA ARG A 35 12.46 -18.58 -20.93
C ARG A 35 13.62 -19.39 -21.52
N LYS A 36 13.31 -20.47 -22.22
CA LYS A 36 14.31 -21.37 -22.86
C LYS A 36 15.47 -21.71 -21.91
N SER A 37 15.19 -22.39 -20.82
CA SER A 37 16.16 -22.81 -19.78
C SER A 37 16.94 -21.68 -19.07
N ARG A 38 16.62 -20.42 -19.32
CA ARG A 38 17.20 -19.29 -18.59
C ARG A 38 16.21 -18.74 -17.58
N VAL A 39 16.64 -18.66 -16.34
CA VAL A 39 15.91 -17.99 -15.26
C VAL A 39 16.45 -16.57 -15.15
N SER A 40 15.56 -15.58 -15.12
CA SER A 40 15.91 -14.16 -14.94
C SER A 40 14.98 -13.49 -13.96
N GLU A 41 15.53 -12.60 -13.13
CA GLU A 41 14.76 -11.76 -12.23
C GLU A 41 14.27 -10.52 -12.97
N ARG A 42 13.04 -10.13 -12.69
CA ARG A 42 12.49 -8.84 -13.14
C ARG A 42 12.55 -7.82 -12.02
N TRP A 43 13.14 -6.69 -12.32
CA TRP A 43 13.22 -5.54 -11.46
C TRP A 43 12.65 -4.31 -12.16
N ILE A 44 12.08 -3.41 -11.40
CA ILE A 44 11.55 -2.11 -11.84
C ILE A 44 12.11 -1.04 -10.91
N LYS A 45 12.28 0.20 -11.39
CA LYS A 45 12.58 1.32 -10.49
C LYS A 45 11.51 1.43 -9.42
N THR A 46 11.91 1.68 -8.18
CA THR A 46 10.97 1.69 -7.04
C THR A 46 9.87 2.73 -7.23
N ASP A 47 10.17 3.92 -7.74
CA ASP A 47 9.17 4.96 -8.00
C ASP A 47 8.18 4.54 -9.09
N GLU A 48 8.65 3.91 -10.17
CA GLU A 48 7.79 3.37 -11.22
C GLU A 48 6.89 2.25 -10.67
N TYR A 49 7.42 1.41 -9.79
CA TYR A 49 6.63 0.37 -9.13
C TYR A 49 5.56 0.95 -8.23
N ILE A 50 5.89 1.98 -7.45
CA ILE A 50 4.94 2.70 -6.59
C ILE A 50 3.82 3.30 -7.45
N ASP A 51 4.15 3.93 -8.57
CA ASP A 51 3.19 4.51 -9.52
C ASP A 51 2.21 3.47 -10.09
N VAL A 52 2.73 2.31 -10.46
CA VAL A 52 1.89 1.18 -10.92
C VAL A 52 0.94 0.73 -9.80
N CYS A 53 1.45 0.58 -8.57
CA CYS A 53 0.65 0.16 -7.43
C CYS A 53 -0.44 1.20 -7.05
N ILE A 54 -0.12 2.49 -7.09
CA ILE A 54 -1.09 3.57 -6.89
C ILE A 54 -2.19 3.51 -7.95
N THR A 55 -1.82 3.31 -9.22
CA THR A 55 -2.78 3.18 -10.32
C THR A 55 -3.72 1.98 -10.11
N GLN A 56 -3.19 0.84 -9.68
CA GLN A 56 -3.98 -0.34 -9.35
C GLN A 56 -4.94 -0.09 -8.17
N ALA A 57 -4.49 0.61 -7.14
CA ALA A 57 -5.32 0.97 -5.98
C ALA A 57 -6.47 1.91 -6.38
N TRP A 58 -6.20 2.88 -7.27
CA TRP A 58 -7.23 3.77 -7.82
C TRP A 58 -8.25 3.00 -8.67
N GLN A 59 -7.83 2.08 -9.54
CA GLN A 59 -8.74 1.22 -10.29
C GLN A 59 -9.58 0.34 -9.36
N ALA A 60 -8.96 -0.22 -8.31
CA ALA A 60 -9.68 -1.00 -7.31
C ALA A 60 -10.71 -0.14 -6.56
N SER A 61 -10.42 1.15 -6.30
CA SER A 61 -11.38 2.07 -5.67
C SER A 61 -12.60 2.32 -6.56
N LYS A 62 -12.43 2.41 -7.88
CA LYS A 62 -13.56 2.49 -8.84
C LYS A 62 -14.48 1.26 -8.75
N ARG A 63 -13.88 0.06 -8.72
CA ARG A 63 -14.67 -1.18 -8.57
C ARG A 63 -15.44 -1.21 -7.26
N ARG A 64 -14.78 -0.84 -6.14
CA ARG A 64 -15.44 -0.76 -4.82
C ARG A 64 -16.56 0.27 -4.79
N ALA A 65 -16.36 1.44 -5.41
CA ALA A 65 -17.39 2.48 -5.52
C ALA A 65 -18.61 1.97 -6.29
N LYS A 66 -18.39 1.29 -7.42
CA LYS A 66 -19.48 0.70 -8.23
C LYS A 66 -20.30 -0.31 -7.43
N ILE A 67 -19.64 -1.24 -6.74
CA ILE A 67 -20.30 -2.26 -5.91
C ILE A 67 -21.12 -1.61 -4.78
N LYS A 68 -20.56 -0.59 -4.13
CA LYS A 68 -21.21 0.12 -3.01
C LYS A 68 -22.17 1.24 -3.46
N LYS A 69 -22.38 1.43 -4.76
CA LYS A 69 -23.18 2.52 -5.35
C LYS A 69 -22.77 3.91 -4.87
N LEU A 70 -21.46 4.13 -4.73
CA LEU A 70 -20.88 5.38 -4.26
C LEU A 70 -20.30 6.20 -5.41
N LYS A 71 -20.30 7.53 -5.25
CA LYS A 71 -19.69 8.46 -6.21
C LYS A 71 -18.17 8.25 -6.29
N HIS A 72 -17.60 8.27 -7.51
CA HIS A 72 -16.16 8.20 -7.74
C HIS A 72 -15.76 9.27 -8.75
N THR A 73 -15.22 10.38 -8.28
CA THR A 73 -14.82 11.52 -9.12
C THR A 73 -13.36 11.89 -9.00
N ILE A 74 -12.63 11.29 -8.01
CA ILE A 74 -11.22 11.60 -7.84
C ILE A 74 -10.40 11.11 -9.03
N LYS A 75 -9.53 11.97 -9.56
CA LYS A 75 -8.65 11.65 -10.69
C LYS A 75 -7.39 10.93 -10.19
N LEU A 76 -6.78 10.11 -11.06
CA LEU A 76 -5.53 9.40 -10.74
C LEU A 76 -4.41 10.35 -10.31
N ALA A 77 -4.27 11.50 -10.99
CA ALA A 77 -3.26 12.50 -10.66
C ALA A 77 -3.42 13.04 -9.22
N GLU A 78 -4.67 13.21 -8.76
CA GLU A 78 -4.94 13.65 -7.38
C GLU A 78 -4.55 12.56 -6.38
N VAL A 79 -4.88 11.29 -6.68
CA VAL A 79 -4.51 10.15 -5.84
C VAL A 79 -2.99 9.97 -5.74
N LYS A 80 -2.26 10.18 -6.85
CA LYS A 80 -0.79 10.18 -6.86
C LYS A 80 -0.23 11.31 -5.97
N LYS A 81 -0.78 12.52 -6.09
CA LYS A 81 -0.35 13.68 -5.31
C LYS A 81 -0.59 13.52 -3.79
N LEU A 82 -1.63 12.77 -3.41
CA LEU A 82 -1.94 12.49 -2.01
C LEU A 82 -1.00 11.44 -1.37
N TYR A 83 -0.23 10.69 -2.17
CA TYR A 83 0.66 9.68 -1.62
C TYR A 83 1.80 10.35 -0.82
N PRO A 84 2.08 9.90 0.42
CA PRO A 84 3.10 10.52 1.28
C PRO A 84 4.48 10.47 0.64
N LYS A 85 5.14 11.62 0.52
CA LYS A 85 6.49 11.75 -0.07
C LYS A 85 7.56 11.01 0.73
N ASP A 86 7.37 10.89 2.04
CA ASP A 86 8.25 10.16 2.95
C ASP A 86 7.94 8.65 3.00
N HIS A 87 6.99 8.18 2.18
CA HIS A 87 6.52 6.79 2.14
C HIS A 87 6.09 6.24 3.50
N LYS A 88 5.59 7.09 4.41
CA LYS A 88 5.14 6.67 5.75
C LYS A 88 3.64 6.86 5.92
N CYS A 89 3.06 5.97 6.72
CA CYS A 89 1.67 6.10 7.15
C CYS A 89 1.52 7.36 8.03
N PRO A 90 0.63 8.30 7.70
CA PRO A 90 0.44 9.52 8.48
C PRO A 90 -0.05 9.24 9.91
N VAL A 91 -0.70 8.10 10.15
CA VAL A 91 -1.24 7.73 11.47
C VAL A 91 -0.15 7.16 12.38
N PHE A 92 0.55 6.12 11.93
CA PHE A 92 1.51 5.38 12.78
C PHE A 92 2.98 5.70 12.48
N LYS A 93 3.26 6.55 11.51
CA LYS A 93 4.63 6.89 11.06
C LYS A 93 5.46 5.68 10.60
N THR A 94 4.81 4.54 10.39
CA THR A 94 5.43 3.32 9.88
C THR A 94 5.57 3.37 8.36
N PRO A 95 6.58 2.70 7.77
CA PRO A 95 6.72 2.62 6.32
C PRO A 95 5.46 2.09 5.63
N LEU A 96 5.14 2.62 4.46
CA LEU A 96 4.14 2.09 3.54
C LEU A 96 4.85 1.22 2.51
N ILE A 97 4.59 -0.09 2.54
CA ILE A 97 5.31 -1.08 1.73
C ILE A 97 4.35 -1.71 0.72
N PHE A 98 4.58 -1.45 -0.56
CA PHE A 98 3.90 -2.16 -1.65
C PHE A 98 4.56 -3.51 -1.92
N GLY A 99 3.75 -4.54 -2.17
CA GLY A 99 4.23 -5.88 -2.50
C GLY A 99 4.31 -6.83 -1.30
N GLY A 100 4.75 -8.06 -1.56
CA GLY A 100 4.84 -9.09 -0.51
C GLY A 100 3.50 -9.61 0.02
N GLY A 101 2.40 -9.37 -0.68
CA GLY A 101 1.04 -9.68 -0.24
C GLY A 101 0.45 -8.61 0.68
N LEU A 102 -0.79 -8.82 1.13
CA LEU A 102 -1.43 -7.92 2.09
C LEU A 102 -0.81 -8.10 3.47
N ASN A 103 -0.27 -7.03 4.01
CA ASN A 103 0.30 -6.99 5.36
C ASN A 103 -0.07 -5.66 6.04
N GLN A 104 0.21 -5.56 7.33
CA GLN A 104 -0.16 -4.38 8.14
C GLN A 104 0.43 -3.05 7.61
N PHE A 105 1.53 -3.10 6.88
CA PHE A 105 2.21 -1.92 6.30
C PHE A 105 1.77 -1.61 4.87
N SER A 106 0.94 -2.44 4.25
CA SER A 106 0.46 -2.21 2.89
C SER A 106 -0.28 -0.88 2.79
N PRO A 107 0.02 -0.05 1.77
CA PRO A 107 -0.73 1.18 1.54
C PRO A 107 -2.18 0.89 1.20
N SER A 108 -3.08 1.63 1.80
CA SER A 108 -4.51 1.54 1.57
C SER A 108 -5.06 2.91 1.16
N LEU A 109 -5.73 2.97 0.02
CA LEU A 109 -6.50 4.13 -0.40
C LEU A 109 -7.85 4.08 0.31
N ASP A 110 -7.97 4.89 1.36
CA ASP A 110 -9.11 4.94 2.28
C ASP A 110 -9.98 6.17 2.04
N ARG A 111 -11.24 6.09 2.43
CA ARG A 111 -12.16 7.23 2.48
C ARG A 111 -12.20 7.79 3.88
N ILE A 112 -12.03 9.11 4.02
CA ILE A 112 -12.06 9.79 5.32
C ILE A 112 -13.44 9.59 5.97
N ASP A 113 -14.49 9.93 5.23
CA ASP A 113 -15.88 9.69 5.59
C ASP A 113 -16.43 8.50 4.77
N ASN A 114 -16.80 7.43 5.43
CA ASN A 114 -17.30 6.21 4.81
C ASN A 114 -18.68 6.36 4.14
N LYS A 115 -19.45 7.40 4.52
CA LYS A 115 -20.76 7.71 3.90
C LYS A 115 -20.60 8.37 2.53
N LYS A 116 -19.45 9.03 2.30
CA LYS A 116 -19.11 9.66 1.02
C LYS A 116 -18.33 8.69 0.13
N GLY A 117 -18.29 8.99 -1.16
CA GLY A 117 -17.55 8.22 -2.15
C GLY A 117 -16.06 8.59 -2.23
N TYR A 118 -15.40 8.11 -3.29
CA TYR A 118 -14.04 8.50 -3.63
C TYR A 118 -14.05 9.83 -4.39
N VAL A 119 -14.14 10.91 -3.65
CA VAL A 119 -14.22 12.28 -4.16
C VAL A 119 -13.08 13.11 -3.60
N LYS A 120 -12.80 14.26 -4.22
CA LYS A 120 -11.80 15.21 -3.74
C LYS A 120 -12.03 15.52 -2.24
N ASN A 121 -10.95 15.64 -1.48
CA ASN A 121 -10.93 15.90 -0.03
C ASN A 121 -11.57 14.79 0.85
N ASN A 122 -11.98 13.65 0.28
CA ASN A 122 -12.49 12.52 1.05
C ASN A 122 -11.63 11.25 0.90
N VAL A 123 -10.42 11.37 0.41
CA VAL A 123 -9.52 10.22 0.17
C VAL A 123 -8.16 10.49 0.79
N GLN A 124 -7.59 9.46 1.40
CA GLN A 124 -6.28 9.51 2.03
C GLN A 124 -5.52 8.19 1.85
N TRP A 125 -4.19 8.26 2.02
CA TRP A 125 -3.34 7.08 2.09
C TRP A 125 -2.99 6.79 3.54
N ILE A 126 -3.33 5.61 4.01
CA ILE A 126 -2.96 5.10 5.34
C ILE A 126 -2.50 3.65 5.22
N SER A 127 -1.89 3.10 6.26
CA SER A 127 -1.54 1.67 6.27
C SER A 127 -2.78 0.78 6.39
N ALA A 128 -2.70 -0.44 5.90
CA ALA A 128 -3.76 -1.44 6.07
C ALA A 128 -4.15 -1.62 7.54
N LYS A 129 -3.17 -1.59 8.46
CA LYS A 129 -3.42 -1.62 9.91
C LYS A 129 -4.30 -0.45 10.35
N ALA A 130 -3.94 0.78 9.94
CA ALA A 130 -4.73 1.97 10.31
C ALA A 130 -6.14 1.89 9.73
N ASN A 131 -6.28 1.45 8.47
CA ASN A 131 -7.57 1.28 7.83
C ASN A 131 -8.42 0.20 8.51
N THR A 132 -7.81 -0.91 8.93
CA THR A 132 -8.51 -1.98 9.67
C THR A 132 -8.99 -1.50 11.04
N ILE A 133 -8.19 -0.71 11.77
CA ILE A 133 -8.59 -0.16 13.07
C ILE A 133 -9.70 0.89 12.89
N LYS A 134 -9.57 1.77 11.88
CA LYS A 134 -10.57 2.79 11.59
C LYS A 134 -11.89 2.16 11.15
N ARG A 135 -11.86 1.21 10.20
CA ARG A 135 -13.06 0.58 9.60
C ARG A 135 -14.18 1.59 9.33
N ASP A 136 -15.26 1.45 10.06
CA ASP A 136 -16.47 2.28 10.04
C ASP A 136 -16.67 3.11 11.32
N ALA A 137 -15.74 2.97 12.29
CA ALA A 137 -15.80 3.69 13.55
C ALA A 137 -15.64 5.20 13.36
N THR A 138 -16.37 5.95 14.17
CA THR A 138 -16.21 7.40 14.33
C THR A 138 -14.98 7.73 15.16
N ALA A 139 -14.53 8.99 15.11
CA ALA A 139 -13.42 9.45 15.95
C ALA A 139 -13.71 9.28 17.44
N ASP A 140 -14.97 9.57 17.87
CA ASP A 140 -15.40 9.46 19.25
C ASP A 140 -15.40 8.02 19.75
N GLU A 141 -15.86 7.06 18.91
CA GLU A 141 -15.82 5.63 19.23
C GLU A 141 -14.38 5.14 19.36
N LEU A 142 -13.49 5.55 18.48
CA LEU A 142 -12.05 5.20 18.56
C LEU A 142 -11.40 5.80 19.81
N TYR A 143 -11.75 7.05 20.15
CA TYR A 143 -11.25 7.70 21.35
C TYR A 143 -11.75 7.00 22.63
N ALA A 144 -13.04 6.68 22.70
CA ALA A 144 -13.63 5.94 23.82
C ALA A 144 -12.96 4.58 24.00
N LEU A 145 -12.77 3.82 22.91
CA LEU A 145 -12.08 2.54 22.91
C LEU A 145 -10.63 2.68 23.40
N ALA A 146 -9.89 3.67 22.89
CA ALA A 146 -8.52 3.93 23.31
C ALA A 146 -8.42 4.27 24.80
N LYS A 147 -9.34 5.09 25.31
CA LYS A 147 -9.43 5.45 26.74
C LYS A 147 -9.71 4.23 27.61
N TYR A 148 -10.64 3.38 27.19
CA TYR A 148 -10.95 2.14 27.88
C TYR A 148 -9.74 1.20 27.97
N LEU A 149 -9.10 0.93 26.83
CA LEU A 149 -7.92 0.06 26.76
C LEU A 149 -6.76 0.57 27.63
N LYS A 150 -6.49 1.89 27.63
CA LYS A 150 -5.48 2.49 28.52
C LYS A 150 -5.76 2.25 29.99
N LYS A 151 -7.04 2.33 30.40
CA LYS A 151 -7.45 2.04 31.80
C LYS A 151 -7.19 0.57 32.16
N GLN A 152 -7.54 -0.36 31.28
CA GLN A 152 -7.29 -1.79 31.51
C GLN A 152 -5.80 -2.12 31.60
N THR A 153 -4.99 -1.57 30.71
CA THR A 153 -3.53 -1.81 30.71
C THR A 153 -2.84 -1.31 32.00
N LYS A 154 -3.38 -0.25 32.64
CA LYS A 154 -2.86 0.23 33.93
C LYS A 154 -3.25 -0.66 35.11
N ARG A 155 -4.36 -1.42 35.02
CA ARG A 155 -4.82 -2.32 36.09
C ARG A 155 -4.01 -3.63 36.12
N ASN A 156 -3.36 -3.98 35.02
CA ASN A 156 -2.60 -5.23 34.85
C ASN A 156 -1.09 -5.05 35.05
N LYS A 157 -0.66 -3.84 35.49
CA LYS A 157 0.69 -3.54 35.94
C LYS A 157 0.74 -3.36 37.45
#